data_f0197e1f67f6fd2098a94ba82709ee40
#
_entry.id   f0197e1f67f6fd2098a94ba82709ee40
#
_cell.length_a   1.000
_cell.length_b   1.000
_cell.length_c   1.000
_cell.angle_alpha   90.00
_cell.angle_beta   90.00
_cell.angle_gamma   90.00
#
_symmetry.space_group_name_H-M   'P 1'
#
loop_
_entity.id
_entity.type
_entity.pdbx_description
1 polymer ?
#
loop_
_entity_poly.entity_id
_entity_poly.type
_entity_poly.pdbx_seq_one_letter_code
_entity_poly.pdbx_strand_id
1 'polypeptide(L)'
;LTLCYGISDSLYRRLEPWVHIGRKYAIAPEKYRTGRILPEPLAPGPFRIDTVSARYLRAIGALSKRQAEAFIRWRDLSGIYDMEDLRECYVVSDSVAAALEPYVIFPERKARPIEQPVELNTADSATLRSVVGIGPRTVVAIMHYRERLGGFVRAEQLAEVPGVRERNYEKILKQIYCDSCKIRKIDINFASPKVLGKHPYIAPQALRKLLKARQLKGGWSTAEELVEDN
;
A
#
# COMPACT_ATOMS: atom_id res chain seq x y z
N LEU A 1 16.94 14.43 32.96
CA LEU A 1 16.29 13.08 32.73
C LEU A 1 14.96 13.20 31.99
N THR A 2 14.21 14.27 32.19
CA THR A 2 12.90 14.50 31.48
C THR A 2 13.02 14.62 29.95
N LEU A 3 14.23 14.84 29.44
CA LEU A 3 14.51 14.85 27.99
C LEU A 3 14.96 13.49 27.44
N CYS A 4 15.07 12.46 28.30
CA CYS A 4 15.42 11.12 27.87
C CYS A 4 14.20 10.37 27.32
N TYR A 5 14.32 9.84 26.11
CA TYR A 5 13.27 9.03 25.52
C TYR A 5 12.97 7.80 26.42
N GLY A 6 11.71 7.66 26.81
CA GLY A 6 11.25 6.55 27.67
C GLY A 6 11.17 6.88 29.17
N ILE A 7 11.53 8.07 29.60
CA ILE A 7 11.32 8.52 30.98
C ILE A 7 10.18 9.56 31.00
N SER A 8 9.02 9.15 31.49
CA SER A 8 7.90 10.07 31.71
C SER A 8 8.14 10.92 32.97
N ASP A 9 7.50 12.08 33.06
CA ASP A 9 7.58 12.95 34.26
C ASP A 9 7.17 12.23 35.55
N SER A 10 6.18 11.34 35.47
CA SER A 10 5.76 10.54 36.61
C SER A 10 6.83 9.53 37.07
N LEU A 11 7.50 8.91 36.10
CA LEU A 11 8.64 8.01 36.40
C LEU A 11 9.83 8.79 36.94
N TYR A 12 10.12 9.96 36.35
CA TYR A 12 11.18 10.83 36.81
C TYR A 12 10.99 11.22 38.28
N ARG A 13 9.83 11.74 38.68
CA ARG A 13 9.54 12.12 40.08
C ARG A 13 9.67 10.96 41.06
N ARG A 14 9.39 9.74 40.66
CA ARG A 14 9.55 8.54 41.47
C ARG A 14 11.00 8.12 41.62
N LEU A 15 11.84 8.36 40.61
CA LEU A 15 13.26 8.00 40.59
C LEU A 15 14.14 9.08 41.21
N GLU A 16 13.75 10.34 41.18
CA GLU A 16 14.53 11.50 41.65
C GLU A 16 15.15 11.31 43.05
N PRO A 17 14.43 10.77 44.08
CA PRO A 17 15.02 10.57 45.42
C PRO A 17 16.08 9.47 45.44
N TRP A 18 16.12 8.58 44.48
CA TRP A 18 16.95 7.39 44.45
C TRP A 18 18.13 7.47 43.48
N VAL A 19 18.18 8.49 42.63
CA VAL A 19 19.24 8.62 41.63
C VAL A 19 20.03 9.89 41.82
N HIS A 20 21.34 9.77 41.68
CA HIS A 20 22.19 10.95 41.58
C HIS A 20 23.16 10.79 40.42
N ILE A 21 23.51 11.90 39.79
CA ILE A 21 24.52 11.94 38.73
C ILE A 21 25.85 12.31 39.37
N GLY A 22 26.79 11.39 39.37
CA GLY A 22 28.12 11.63 39.91
C GLY A 22 28.82 12.79 39.19
N ARG A 23 29.62 13.58 39.90
CA ARG A 23 30.33 14.78 39.38
C ARG A 23 31.15 14.49 38.11
N LYS A 24 31.66 13.26 37.96
CA LYS A 24 32.40 12.83 36.77
C LYS A 24 31.55 12.87 35.47
N TYR A 25 30.25 12.73 35.60
CA TYR A 25 29.27 12.72 34.49
C TYR A 25 28.34 13.93 34.53
N ALA A 26 28.49 14.81 35.53
CA ALA A 26 27.79 16.08 35.58
C ALA A 26 28.41 17.01 34.52
N ILE A 27 27.90 16.91 33.29
CA ILE A 27 28.38 17.76 32.21
C ILE A 27 27.70 19.10 32.36
N ALA A 28 28.53 20.17 32.44
CA ALA A 28 28.03 21.54 32.53
C ALA A 28 27.00 21.77 31.40
N PRO A 29 25.83 22.36 31.69
CA PRO A 29 24.78 22.59 30.72
C PRO A 29 25.25 23.33 29.45
N GLU A 30 26.28 24.13 29.56
CA GLU A 30 26.88 24.89 28.47
C GLU A 30 27.62 24.02 27.44
N LYS A 31 28.20 22.88 27.82
CA LYS A 31 28.87 21.97 26.88
C LYS A 31 27.89 21.19 25.98
N TYR A 32 26.63 21.04 26.37
CA TYR A 32 25.60 20.43 25.53
C TYR A 32 24.77 21.45 24.75
N ARG A 33 24.87 22.74 25.06
CA ARG A 33 24.28 23.80 24.23
C ARG A 33 25.02 24.02 22.91
N THR A 34 26.19 23.40 22.72
CA THR A 34 26.75 23.21 21.36
C THR A 34 26.14 22.01 20.64
N GLY A 35 24.91 21.61 20.96
CA GLY A 35 24.10 20.93 20.01
C GLY A 35 24.19 21.76 18.73
N ARG A 36 24.57 21.13 17.62
CA ARG A 36 24.49 21.70 16.27
C ARG A 36 23.28 22.63 16.27
N ILE A 37 23.50 23.93 16.15
CA ILE A 37 22.46 24.86 15.79
C ILE A 37 22.01 24.30 14.45
N LEU A 38 20.91 23.52 14.47
CA LEU A 38 20.29 23.12 13.24
C LEU A 38 19.93 24.44 12.59
N PRO A 39 20.41 24.73 11.38
CA PRO A 39 20.04 25.93 10.68
C PRO A 39 18.51 26.06 10.77
N GLU A 40 18.02 27.24 11.04
CA GLU A 40 16.57 27.49 11.04
C GLU A 40 15.99 26.89 9.76
N PRO A 41 14.85 26.19 9.87
CA PRO A 41 14.21 25.61 8.69
C PRO A 41 14.01 26.72 7.67
N LEU A 42 14.40 26.47 6.45
CA LEU A 42 14.16 27.38 5.34
C LEU A 42 12.65 27.58 5.23
N ALA A 43 12.20 28.83 5.11
CA ALA A 43 10.78 29.09 4.85
C ALA A 43 10.36 28.36 3.56
N PRO A 44 9.29 27.54 3.59
CA PRO A 44 8.85 26.83 2.42
C PRO A 44 8.35 27.81 1.35
N GLY A 45 8.83 27.62 0.12
CA GLY A 45 8.28 28.28 -1.07
C GLY A 45 7.54 27.25 -1.94
N PRO A 46 6.81 27.70 -2.97
CA PRO A 46 6.14 26.77 -3.90
C PRO A 46 7.13 25.81 -4.54
N PHE A 47 6.82 24.51 -4.52
CA PHE A 47 7.66 23.48 -5.12
C PHE A 47 6.84 22.36 -5.77
N ARG A 48 7.38 21.79 -6.83
CA ARG A 48 6.78 20.64 -7.49
C ARG A 48 7.14 19.35 -6.77
N ILE A 49 6.12 18.55 -6.46
CA ILE A 49 6.28 17.31 -5.69
C ILE A 49 7.04 16.23 -6.48
N ASP A 50 6.86 16.20 -7.80
CA ASP A 50 7.49 15.25 -8.70
C ASP A 50 9.00 15.43 -8.84
N THR A 51 9.50 16.65 -8.65
CA THR A 51 10.92 17.00 -8.85
C THR A 51 11.65 17.42 -7.59
N VAL A 52 10.94 17.59 -6.47
CA VAL A 52 11.52 18.03 -5.21
C VAL A 52 12.62 17.08 -4.72
N SER A 53 13.73 17.67 -4.25
CA SER A 53 14.86 16.90 -3.73
C SER A 53 14.70 16.58 -2.23
N ALA A 54 15.29 15.46 -1.79
CA ALA A 54 15.37 15.11 -0.37
C ALA A 54 16.07 16.20 0.46
N ARG A 55 17.03 16.91 -0.15
CA ARG A 55 17.74 18.03 0.50
C ARG A 55 16.79 19.19 0.82
N TYR A 56 15.91 19.54 -0.12
CA TYR A 56 14.93 20.62 0.08
C TYR A 56 13.92 20.26 1.17
N LEU A 57 13.32 19.07 1.13
CA LEU A 57 12.36 18.59 2.14
C LEU A 57 12.96 18.59 3.56
N ARG A 58 14.25 18.34 3.65
CA ARG A 58 14.98 18.46 4.93
C ARG A 58 15.24 19.91 5.32
N ALA A 59 15.59 20.77 4.36
CA ALA A 59 15.91 22.17 4.63
C ALA A 59 14.69 22.97 5.14
N ILE A 60 13.51 22.66 4.64
CA ILE A 60 12.25 23.23 5.14
C ILE A 60 11.77 22.58 6.45
N GLY A 61 12.49 21.60 6.98
CA GLY A 61 12.12 20.93 8.23
C GLY A 61 10.95 19.97 8.14
N ALA A 62 10.42 19.71 6.94
CA ALA A 62 9.25 18.85 6.75
C ALA A 62 9.54 17.38 7.07
N LEU A 63 10.71 16.88 6.66
CA LEU A 63 11.09 15.47 6.82
C LEU A 63 12.54 15.33 7.33
N SER A 64 12.78 14.34 8.15
CA SER A 64 14.14 13.91 8.51
C SER A 64 14.88 13.33 7.30
N LYS A 65 16.20 13.12 7.42
CA LYS A 65 17.02 12.54 6.32
C LYS A 65 16.46 11.20 5.83
N ARG A 66 16.16 10.28 6.75
CA ARG A 66 15.65 8.95 6.41
C ARG A 66 14.25 9.01 5.78
N GLN A 67 13.39 9.88 6.31
CA GLN A 67 12.05 10.08 5.76
C GLN A 67 12.09 10.69 4.36
N ALA A 68 12.93 11.70 4.13
CA ALA A 68 13.06 12.35 2.83
C ALA A 68 13.58 11.37 1.75
N GLU A 69 14.57 10.53 2.08
CA GLU A 69 15.06 9.49 1.16
C GLU A 69 14.02 8.41 0.88
N ALA A 70 13.25 8.01 1.90
CA ALA A 70 12.16 7.05 1.73
C ALA A 70 10.99 7.65 0.94
N PHE A 71 10.68 8.93 1.15
CA PHE A 71 9.70 9.68 0.38
C PHE A 71 10.03 9.71 -1.11
N ILE A 72 11.28 10.04 -1.46
CA ILE A 72 11.70 10.08 -2.87
C ILE A 72 11.53 8.70 -3.52
N ARG A 73 11.98 7.63 -2.86
CA ARG A 73 11.79 6.27 -3.37
C ARG A 73 10.32 5.90 -3.56
N TRP A 74 9.47 6.27 -2.61
CA TRP A 74 8.04 6.02 -2.69
C TRP A 74 7.39 6.82 -3.83
N ARG A 75 7.72 8.12 -3.94
CA ARG A 75 7.28 8.99 -5.02
C ARG A 75 7.63 8.42 -6.40
N ASP A 76 8.89 8.00 -6.59
CA ASP A 76 9.38 7.51 -7.87
C ASP A 76 8.72 6.17 -8.26
N LEU A 77 8.27 5.38 -7.28
CA LEU A 77 7.56 4.12 -7.50
C LEU A 77 6.06 4.29 -7.72
N SER A 78 5.40 5.15 -6.94
CA SER A 78 3.93 5.22 -6.87
C SER A 78 3.37 6.42 -7.65
N GLY A 79 4.18 7.47 -7.84
CA GLY A 79 3.71 8.78 -8.30
C GLY A 79 2.89 9.49 -7.22
N ILE A 80 2.89 10.82 -7.25
CA ILE A 80 2.08 11.65 -6.36
C ILE A 80 1.43 12.72 -7.24
N TYR A 81 0.11 12.71 -7.36
CA TYR A 81 -0.64 13.57 -8.26
C TYR A 81 -1.67 14.45 -7.55
N ASP A 82 -1.96 14.16 -6.28
CA ASP A 82 -2.90 14.91 -5.44
C ASP A 82 -2.52 14.81 -3.96
N MET A 83 -3.23 15.55 -3.10
CA MET A 83 -3.02 15.56 -1.65
C MET A 83 -3.31 14.21 -0.98
N GLU A 84 -4.22 13.43 -1.56
CA GLU A 84 -4.50 12.10 -1.03
C GLU A 84 -3.35 11.14 -1.29
N ASP A 85 -2.76 11.16 -2.50
CA ASP A 85 -1.56 10.39 -2.81
C ASP A 85 -0.41 10.77 -1.85
N LEU A 86 -0.29 12.06 -1.48
CA LEU A 86 0.71 12.52 -0.52
C LEU A 86 0.47 11.98 0.90
N ARG A 87 -0.79 12.00 1.36
CA ARG A 87 -1.17 11.49 2.69
C ARG A 87 -1.01 9.97 2.81
N GLU A 88 -1.12 9.25 1.70
CA GLU A 88 -0.89 7.81 1.70
C GLU A 88 0.58 7.39 1.78
N CYS A 89 1.49 8.34 1.65
CA CYS A 89 2.91 8.08 1.85
C CYS A 89 3.18 7.79 3.32
N TYR A 90 3.55 6.57 3.65
CA TYR A 90 3.76 6.09 5.03
C TYR A 90 4.78 6.88 5.85
N VAL A 91 5.61 7.72 5.22
CA VAL A 91 6.60 8.56 5.89
C VAL A 91 6.14 9.99 6.11
N VAL A 92 5.00 10.37 5.53
CA VAL A 92 4.38 11.70 5.65
C VAL A 92 3.21 11.59 6.61
N SER A 93 3.28 12.27 7.75
CA SER A 93 2.14 12.35 8.66
C SER A 93 1.11 13.36 8.14
N ASP A 94 -0.14 13.23 8.58
CA ASP A 94 -1.22 14.15 8.21
C ASP A 94 -0.87 15.61 8.55
N SER A 95 -0.18 15.84 9.67
CA SER A 95 0.28 17.17 10.08
C SER A 95 1.31 17.75 9.12
N VAL A 96 2.23 16.93 8.61
CA VAL A 96 3.23 17.35 7.61
C VAL A 96 2.55 17.58 6.25
N ALA A 97 1.64 16.71 5.85
CA ALA A 97 0.87 16.88 4.61
C ALA A 97 0.08 18.20 4.62
N ALA A 98 -0.62 18.48 5.71
CA ALA A 98 -1.37 19.73 5.89
C ALA A 98 -0.45 20.98 5.88
N ALA A 99 0.73 20.89 6.50
CA ALA A 99 1.69 21.99 6.50
C ALA A 99 2.30 22.25 5.11
N LEU A 100 2.39 21.23 4.26
CA LEU A 100 2.93 21.35 2.91
C LEU A 100 1.89 21.77 1.87
N GLU A 101 0.60 21.56 2.15
CA GLU A 101 -0.50 21.78 1.22
C GLU A 101 -0.46 23.15 0.50
N PRO A 102 -0.16 24.30 1.17
CA PRO A 102 -0.10 25.62 0.51
C PRO A 102 1.07 25.76 -0.48
N TYR A 103 2.07 24.90 -0.41
CA TYR A 103 3.32 25.05 -1.15
C TYR A 103 3.52 23.97 -2.22
N VAL A 104 2.74 22.89 -2.18
CA VAL A 104 2.91 21.76 -3.09
C VAL A 104 2.20 22.02 -4.41
N ILE A 105 2.96 21.87 -5.49
CA ILE A 105 2.44 21.86 -6.86
C ILE A 105 2.47 20.43 -7.36
N PHE A 106 1.30 19.89 -7.67
CA PHE A 106 1.19 18.53 -8.22
C PHE A 106 1.40 18.54 -9.73
N PRO A 107 2.04 17.49 -10.28
CA PRO A 107 2.13 17.32 -11.72
C PRO A 107 0.75 17.03 -12.31
N GLU A 108 0.49 17.53 -13.49
CA GLU A 108 -0.69 17.10 -14.23
C GLU A 108 -0.61 15.59 -14.49
N ARG A 109 -1.65 14.90 -14.12
CA ARG A 109 -1.81 13.49 -14.48
C ARG A 109 -1.99 13.43 -15.98
N LYS A 110 -0.92 13.19 -16.73
CA LYS A 110 -1.02 12.90 -18.17
C LYS A 110 -1.84 11.59 -18.28
N ALA A 111 -3.16 11.73 -18.35
CA ALA A 111 -4.00 10.66 -18.80
C ALA A 111 -3.54 10.33 -20.22
N ARG A 112 -2.83 9.21 -20.38
CA ARG A 112 -2.68 8.64 -21.71
C ARG A 112 -4.11 8.27 -22.12
N PRO A 113 -4.64 8.80 -23.21
CA PRO A 113 -5.91 8.34 -23.72
C PRO A 113 -5.73 6.83 -23.92
N ILE A 114 -6.50 6.04 -23.19
CA ILE A 114 -6.56 4.60 -23.46
C ILE A 114 -7.45 4.52 -24.69
N GLU A 115 -6.81 4.44 -25.84
CA GLU A 115 -7.50 4.33 -27.12
C GLU A 115 -8.36 3.06 -27.19
N GLN A 116 -8.03 2.05 -26.37
CA GLN A 116 -8.79 0.81 -26.24
C GLN A 116 -8.81 0.34 -24.79
N PRO A 117 -9.95 -0.16 -24.26
CA PRO A 117 -10.00 -0.76 -22.94
C PRO A 117 -9.02 -1.94 -22.83
N VAL A 118 -8.39 -2.06 -21.65
CA VAL A 118 -7.39 -3.11 -21.38
C VAL A 118 -8.09 -4.40 -20.98
N GLU A 119 -7.77 -5.50 -21.65
CA GLU A 119 -8.27 -6.83 -21.30
C GLU A 119 -7.54 -7.36 -20.05
N LEU A 120 -8.30 -7.57 -18.97
CA LEU A 120 -7.74 -7.82 -17.63
C LEU A 120 -7.06 -9.20 -17.51
N ASN A 121 -7.55 -10.21 -18.24
CA ASN A 121 -7.04 -11.59 -18.14
C ASN A 121 -5.74 -11.82 -18.89
N THR A 122 -5.46 -11.02 -19.94
CA THR A 122 -4.26 -11.18 -20.77
C THR A 122 -3.25 -10.06 -20.61
N ALA A 123 -3.65 -8.91 -20.04
CA ALA A 123 -2.76 -7.78 -19.85
C ALA A 123 -1.50 -8.16 -19.07
N ASP A 124 -0.36 -7.71 -19.58
CA ASP A 124 0.92 -7.79 -18.86
C ASP A 124 1.07 -6.68 -17.81
N SER A 125 2.14 -6.70 -17.06
CA SER A 125 2.38 -5.72 -16.02
C SER A 125 2.53 -4.29 -16.55
N ALA A 126 3.07 -4.13 -17.76
CA ALA A 126 3.25 -2.82 -18.38
C ALA A 126 1.91 -2.23 -18.83
N THR A 127 1.07 -3.05 -19.45
CA THR A 127 -0.28 -2.68 -19.87
C THR A 127 -1.17 -2.35 -18.68
N LEU A 128 -1.14 -3.16 -17.60
CA LEU A 128 -1.88 -2.86 -16.37
C LEU A 128 -1.42 -1.53 -15.73
N ARG A 129 -0.14 -1.21 -15.79
CA ARG A 129 0.39 0.07 -15.28
C ARG A 129 -0.05 1.29 -16.10
N SER A 130 -0.42 1.11 -17.36
CA SER A 130 -0.94 2.20 -18.18
C SER A 130 -2.36 2.62 -17.79
N VAL A 131 -3.09 1.76 -17.08
CA VAL A 131 -4.44 2.06 -16.56
C VAL A 131 -4.34 3.08 -15.43
N VAL A 132 -5.06 4.19 -15.58
CA VAL A 132 -5.06 5.28 -14.57
C VAL A 132 -5.70 4.76 -13.28
N GLY A 133 -4.97 4.87 -12.19
CA GLY A 133 -5.41 4.38 -10.88
C GLY A 133 -4.79 3.05 -10.47
N ILE A 134 -4.04 2.39 -11.35
CA ILE A 134 -3.30 1.15 -11.04
C ILE A 134 -1.82 1.48 -10.81
N GLY A 135 -1.37 1.36 -9.57
CA GLY A 135 0.03 1.52 -9.19
C GLY A 135 0.83 0.21 -9.25
N PRO A 136 2.16 0.25 -9.11
CA PRO A 136 3.02 -0.93 -9.18
C PRO A 136 2.62 -2.07 -8.21
N ARG A 137 2.24 -1.72 -6.97
CA ARG A 137 1.78 -2.70 -5.98
C ARG A 137 0.45 -3.31 -6.36
N THR A 138 -0.47 -2.50 -6.89
CA THR A 138 -1.78 -2.95 -7.36
C THR A 138 -1.64 -3.89 -8.55
N VAL A 139 -0.70 -3.64 -9.48
CA VAL A 139 -0.39 -4.55 -10.59
C VAL A 139 -0.02 -5.93 -10.08
N VAL A 140 0.91 -6.01 -9.12
CA VAL A 140 1.35 -7.29 -8.53
C VAL A 140 0.17 -8.01 -7.87
N ALA A 141 -0.66 -7.27 -7.13
CA ALA A 141 -1.84 -7.83 -6.47
C ALA A 141 -2.87 -8.35 -7.49
N ILE A 142 -3.14 -7.60 -8.58
CA ILE A 142 -4.04 -8.02 -9.66
C ILE A 142 -3.51 -9.30 -10.33
N MET A 143 -2.24 -9.34 -10.70
CA MET A 143 -1.63 -10.51 -11.36
C MET A 143 -1.70 -11.75 -10.46
N HIS A 144 -1.36 -11.59 -9.19
CA HIS A 144 -1.42 -12.67 -8.21
C HIS A 144 -2.86 -13.15 -7.95
N TYR A 145 -3.81 -12.22 -7.84
CA TYR A 145 -5.22 -12.55 -7.65
C TYR A 145 -5.79 -13.25 -8.89
N ARG A 146 -5.47 -12.76 -10.09
CA ARG A 146 -5.81 -13.38 -11.38
C ARG A 146 -5.33 -14.83 -11.47
N GLU A 147 -4.09 -15.07 -11.07
CA GLU A 147 -3.53 -16.43 -11.11
C GLU A 147 -4.27 -17.38 -10.17
N ARG A 148 -4.61 -16.92 -8.96
CA ARG A 148 -5.36 -17.70 -7.97
C ARG A 148 -6.81 -17.95 -8.38
N LEU A 149 -7.44 -16.96 -9.00
CA LEU A 149 -8.84 -17.02 -9.46
C LEU A 149 -8.99 -17.88 -10.72
N GLY A 150 -7.91 -18.00 -11.51
CA GLY A 150 -7.95 -18.62 -12.84
C GLY A 150 -8.36 -17.65 -13.95
N GLY A 151 -8.56 -16.38 -13.62
CA GLY A 151 -9.03 -15.29 -14.47
C GLY A 151 -10.27 -14.60 -13.90
N PHE A 152 -10.45 -13.35 -14.26
CA PHE A 152 -11.62 -12.56 -13.87
C PHE A 152 -12.81 -12.86 -14.80
N VAL A 153 -13.96 -13.16 -14.23
CA VAL A 153 -15.22 -13.32 -14.98
C VAL A 153 -15.81 -11.95 -15.32
N ARG A 154 -15.65 -11.01 -14.40
CA ARG A 154 -16.20 -9.64 -14.50
C ARG A 154 -15.17 -8.65 -14.00
N ALA A 155 -15.15 -7.45 -14.59
CA ALA A 155 -14.25 -6.38 -14.20
C ALA A 155 -14.49 -5.91 -12.74
N GLU A 156 -15.71 -6.04 -12.25
CA GLU A 156 -16.12 -5.68 -10.90
C GLU A 156 -15.40 -6.48 -9.81
N GLN A 157 -14.93 -7.69 -10.13
CA GLN A 157 -14.12 -8.50 -9.19
C GLN A 157 -12.78 -7.84 -8.81
N LEU A 158 -12.38 -6.76 -9.49
CA LEU A 158 -11.25 -5.95 -9.05
C LEU A 158 -11.44 -5.31 -7.68
N ALA A 159 -12.68 -5.10 -7.23
CA ALA A 159 -12.95 -4.62 -5.88
C ALA A 159 -12.44 -5.58 -4.78
N GLU A 160 -12.32 -6.86 -5.11
CA GLU A 160 -11.87 -7.90 -4.19
C GLU A 160 -10.32 -7.98 -4.11
N VAL A 161 -9.61 -7.29 -5.01
CA VAL A 161 -8.14 -7.33 -5.08
C VAL A 161 -7.56 -6.39 -4.04
N PRO A 162 -6.72 -6.90 -3.10
CA PRO A 162 -6.05 -6.05 -2.12
C PRO A 162 -5.23 -4.93 -2.79
N GLY A 163 -5.45 -3.68 -2.38
CA GLY A 163 -4.72 -2.53 -2.91
C GLY A 163 -5.40 -1.83 -4.09
N VAL A 164 -6.53 -2.32 -4.58
CA VAL A 164 -7.44 -1.52 -5.42
C VAL A 164 -8.23 -0.61 -4.51
N ARG A 165 -8.03 0.69 -4.67
CA ARG A 165 -8.64 1.70 -3.81
C ARG A 165 -10.04 2.05 -4.33
N GLU A 166 -10.99 2.16 -3.44
CA GLU A 166 -12.38 2.47 -3.77
C GLU A 166 -12.51 3.74 -4.63
N ARG A 167 -11.79 4.80 -4.31
CA ARG A 167 -11.75 6.05 -5.08
C ARG A 167 -11.25 5.92 -6.52
N ASN A 168 -10.42 4.92 -6.81
CA ASN A 168 -9.87 4.66 -8.14
C ASN A 168 -10.68 3.61 -8.89
N TYR A 169 -11.52 2.87 -8.20
CA TYR A 169 -12.26 1.73 -8.74
C TYR A 169 -13.10 2.08 -9.97
N GLU A 170 -13.94 3.11 -9.88
CA GLU A 170 -14.76 3.55 -11.01
C GLU A 170 -13.92 4.04 -12.21
N LYS A 171 -12.79 4.73 -11.91
CA LYS A 171 -11.88 5.20 -12.95
C LYS A 171 -11.21 4.04 -13.67
N ILE A 172 -10.84 2.99 -12.91
CA ILE A 172 -10.25 1.77 -13.45
C ILE A 172 -11.26 1.02 -14.31
N LEU A 173 -12.49 0.80 -13.82
CA LEU A 173 -13.53 0.07 -14.54
C LEU A 173 -13.82 0.62 -15.93
N LYS A 174 -13.76 1.95 -16.11
CA LYS A 174 -13.97 2.60 -17.41
C LYS A 174 -12.88 2.30 -18.45
N GLN A 175 -11.76 1.74 -18.01
CA GLN A 175 -10.54 1.55 -18.81
C GLN A 175 -10.21 0.08 -19.04
N ILE A 176 -11.00 -0.83 -18.47
CA ILE A 176 -10.74 -2.27 -18.52
C ILE A 176 -11.98 -3.04 -18.96
N TYR A 177 -11.76 -4.24 -19.45
CA TYR A 177 -12.82 -5.24 -19.66
C TYR A 177 -12.29 -6.64 -19.36
N CYS A 178 -13.18 -7.61 -19.26
CA CYS A 178 -12.87 -9.02 -19.08
C CYS A 178 -13.47 -9.85 -20.19
N ASP A 179 -12.65 -10.68 -20.82
CA ASP A 179 -13.09 -11.74 -21.71
C ASP A 179 -13.23 -13.03 -20.91
N SER A 180 -14.46 -13.46 -20.66
CA SER A 180 -14.77 -14.66 -19.88
C SER A 180 -14.32 -15.95 -20.58
N CYS A 181 -14.09 -15.92 -21.90
CA CYS A 181 -13.55 -17.08 -22.64
C CYS A 181 -12.11 -17.43 -22.26
N LYS A 182 -11.38 -16.49 -21.61
CA LYS A 182 -9.97 -16.67 -21.22
C LYS A 182 -9.80 -17.15 -19.78
N ILE A 183 -10.86 -17.61 -19.13
CA ILE A 183 -10.83 -18.12 -17.77
C ILE A 183 -10.38 -19.58 -17.78
N ARG A 184 -9.41 -19.90 -16.92
CA ARG A 184 -9.00 -21.27 -16.67
C ARG A 184 -9.91 -21.91 -15.63
N LYS A 185 -10.89 -22.68 -16.08
CA LYS A 185 -11.79 -23.44 -15.21
C LYS A 185 -11.02 -24.52 -14.43
N ILE A 186 -11.41 -24.75 -13.18
CA ILE A 186 -10.87 -25.80 -12.33
C ILE A 186 -11.80 -27.00 -12.41
N ASP A 187 -11.27 -28.16 -12.76
CA ASP A 187 -12.02 -29.41 -12.67
C ASP A 187 -12.13 -29.82 -11.19
N ILE A 188 -13.33 -29.71 -10.66
CA ILE A 188 -13.58 -29.93 -9.24
C ILE A 188 -13.42 -31.40 -8.83
N ASN A 189 -13.65 -32.33 -9.77
CA ASN A 189 -13.52 -33.76 -9.52
C ASN A 189 -12.06 -34.22 -9.44
N PHE A 190 -11.17 -33.59 -10.22
CA PHE A 190 -9.77 -34.05 -10.33
C PHE A 190 -8.75 -33.07 -9.75
N ALA A 191 -9.14 -31.83 -9.47
CA ALA A 191 -8.22 -30.85 -8.90
C ALA A 191 -7.68 -31.28 -7.53
N SER A 192 -6.38 -31.11 -7.33
CA SER A 192 -5.75 -31.40 -6.05
C SER A 192 -6.24 -30.47 -4.94
N PRO A 193 -6.23 -30.88 -3.66
CA PRO A 193 -6.59 -30.03 -2.53
C PRO A 193 -5.78 -28.73 -2.50
N LYS A 194 -4.52 -28.77 -2.94
CA LYS A 194 -3.64 -27.59 -3.02
C LYS A 194 -4.11 -26.59 -4.07
N VAL A 195 -4.61 -27.06 -5.21
CA VAL A 195 -5.15 -26.20 -6.28
C VAL A 195 -6.46 -25.56 -5.83
N LEU A 196 -7.39 -26.35 -5.30
CA LEU A 196 -8.66 -25.87 -4.79
C LEU A 196 -8.49 -24.87 -3.64
N GLY A 197 -7.58 -25.14 -2.70
CA GLY A 197 -7.32 -24.26 -1.55
C GLY A 197 -6.62 -22.94 -1.87
N LYS A 198 -6.08 -22.79 -3.09
CA LYS A 198 -5.55 -21.51 -3.56
C LYS A 198 -6.62 -20.57 -4.10
N HIS A 199 -7.78 -21.11 -4.47
CA HIS A 199 -8.86 -20.31 -5.07
C HIS A 199 -9.48 -19.36 -4.03
N PRO A 200 -9.61 -18.04 -4.33
CA PRO A 200 -10.06 -17.05 -3.34
C PRO A 200 -11.44 -17.35 -2.74
N TYR A 201 -12.34 -17.96 -3.50
CA TYR A 201 -13.70 -18.26 -3.06
C TYR A 201 -13.86 -19.59 -2.32
N ILE A 202 -12.80 -20.40 -2.23
CA ILE A 202 -12.86 -21.67 -1.52
C ILE A 202 -12.24 -21.50 -0.14
N ALA A 203 -13.09 -21.21 0.85
CA ALA A 203 -12.68 -21.13 2.24
C ALA A 203 -12.18 -22.50 2.76
N PRO A 204 -11.28 -22.56 3.76
CA PRO A 204 -10.78 -23.83 4.29
C PRO A 204 -11.85 -24.81 4.78
N GLN A 205 -12.97 -24.28 5.28
CA GLN A 205 -14.11 -25.11 5.71
C GLN A 205 -14.86 -25.71 4.50
N ALA A 206 -15.09 -24.88 3.46
CA ALA A 206 -15.70 -25.34 2.22
C ALA A 206 -14.84 -26.39 1.53
N LEU A 207 -13.51 -26.17 1.49
CA LEU A 207 -12.57 -27.15 0.94
C LEU A 207 -12.68 -28.52 1.64
N ARG A 208 -12.75 -28.54 2.98
CA ARG A 208 -12.89 -29.80 3.72
C ARG A 208 -14.19 -30.52 3.39
N LYS A 209 -15.33 -29.80 3.36
CA LYS A 209 -16.64 -30.36 2.99
C LYS A 209 -16.60 -30.93 1.56
N LEU A 210 -16.07 -30.15 0.61
CA LEU A 210 -15.97 -30.54 -0.78
C LEU A 210 -15.10 -31.79 -0.98
N LEU A 211 -13.95 -31.89 -0.33
CA LEU A 211 -13.10 -33.07 -0.41
C LEU A 211 -13.77 -34.30 0.19
N LYS A 212 -14.48 -34.15 1.32
CA LYS A 212 -15.24 -35.21 1.95
C LYS A 212 -16.38 -35.69 1.04
N ALA A 213 -17.18 -34.77 0.48
CA ALA A 213 -18.28 -35.09 -0.44
C ALA A 213 -17.76 -35.79 -1.70
N ARG A 214 -16.67 -35.30 -2.29
CA ARG A 214 -16.00 -35.95 -3.42
C ARG A 214 -15.60 -37.41 -3.12
N GLN A 215 -15.06 -37.64 -1.94
CA GLN A 215 -14.65 -38.99 -1.52
C GLN A 215 -15.85 -39.93 -1.32
N LEU A 216 -16.97 -39.42 -0.80
CA LEU A 216 -18.16 -40.21 -0.53
C LEU A 216 -19.00 -40.51 -1.80
N LYS A 217 -19.12 -39.52 -2.70
CA LYS A 217 -19.94 -39.63 -3.91
C LYS A 217 -19.18 -40.10 -5.15
N GLY A 218 -17.85 -40.05 -5.14
CA GLY A 218 -17.03 -40.37 -6.31
C GLY A 218 -16.89 -39.20 -7.29
N GLY A 219 -17.55 -38.06 -7.06
CA GLY A 219 -17.54 -36.86 -7.90
C GLY A 219 -18.94 -36.33 -8.19
N TRP A 220 -19.01 -35.30 -9.03
CA TRP A 220 -20.25 -34.64 -9.46
C TRP A 220 -20.35 -34.67 -10.99
N SER A 221 -21.54 -34.91 -11.49
CA SER A 221 -21.84 -34.89 -12.93
C SER A 221 -22.22 -33.49 -13.42
N THR A 222 -22.85 -32.71 -12.57
CA THR A 222 -23.29 -31.34 -12.88
C THR A 222 -22.89 -30.35 -11.79
N ALA A 223 -22.92 -29.05 -12.12
CA ALA A 223 -22.61 -27.99 -11.15
C ALA A 223 -23.76 -27.80 -10.11
N GLU A 224 -24.98 -28.14 -10.47
CA GLU A 224 -26.17 -28.06 -9.63
C GLU A 224 -26.05 -29.01 -8.43
N GLU A 225 -25.50 -30.20 -8.65
CA GLU A 225 -25.25 -31.19 -7.57
C GLU A 225 -24.34 -30.64 -6.45
N LEU A 226 -23.47 -29.66 -6.76
CA LEU A 226 -22.63 -29.00 -5.76
C LEU A 226 -23.42 -28.10 -4.82
N VAL A 227 -24.56 -27.56 -5.27
CA VAL A 227 -25.41 -26.65 -4.49
C VAL A 227 -26.29 -27.44 -3.55
N GLU A 228 -26.75 -28.63 -3.97
CA GLU A 228 -27.61 -29.51 -3.18
C GLU A 228 -26.87 -30.14 -1.98
N ASP A 229 -25.53 -30.21 -2.05
CA ASP A 229 -24.67 -30.82 -1.02
C ASP A 229 -24.22 -29.86 0.08
N ASN A 230 -24.69 -28.62 0.10
CA ASN A 230 -24.30 -27.62 1.13
C ASN A 230 -25.27 -27.62 2.32
#